data_960713089af4434b65eaad0363b6650b
#
_entry.id   960713089af4434b65eaad0363b6650b
#
_cell.length_a   1.000
_cell.length_b   1.000
_cell.length_c   1.000
_cell.angle_alpha   90.00
_cell.angle_beta   90.00
_cell.angle_gamma   90.00
#
_symmetry.space_group_name_H-M   'P 1'
#
loop_
_entity.id
_entity.type
_entity.pdbx_description
1 polymer ?
#
loop_
_entity_poly.entity_id
_entity_poly.type
_entity_poly.pdbx_seq_one_letter_code
_entity_poly.pdbx_strand_id
1 'polypeptide(L)'
;RREYRLADALNAARDIIAGYDFLFLDCPPSLGLITLNALVAADGVLVPLQAEFFALEGVSQITRTIDRVRRTLNPRLMLHGIVLTMMDKRNNLSELVASDVRAFFK
;
A
#
# COMPACT_ATOMS: atom_id res chain seq x y z
N ARG A 1 15.12 15.40 -6.45
CA ARG A 1 15.23 14.07 -7.04
C ARG A 1 13.88 13.60 -7.52
N ARG A 2 13.86 12.71 -8.51
CA ARG A 2 12.61 12.32 -9.20
C ARG A 2 11.60 11.63 -8.27
N GLU A 3 12.05 10.85 -7.31
CA GLU A 3 11.19 10.11 -6.39
C GLU A 3 10.49 11.01 -5.36
N TYR A 4 10.91 12.25 -5.21
CA TYR A 4 10.33 13.20 -4.27
C TYR A 4 9.40 14.22 -4.90
N ARG A 5 9.17 14.15 -6.20
CA ARG A 5 8.40 15.21 -6.89
C ARG A 5 6.98 15.34 -6.37
N LEU A 6 6.29 14.24 -6.14
CA LEU A 6 4.93 14.31 -5.61
C LEU A 6 4.94 14.79 -4.16
N ALA A 7 5.85 14.30 -3.34
CA ALA A 7 5.97 14.73 -1.95
C ALA A 7 6.22 16.25 -1.88
N ASP A 8 7.11 16.77 -2.71
CA ASP A 8 7.40 18.20 -2.76
C ASP A 8 6.18 19.02 -3.23
N ALA A 9 5.46 18.52 -4.23
CA ALA A 9 4.26 19.19 -4.74
C ALA A 9 3.15 19.24 -3.69
N LEU A 10 2.93 18.14 -2.98
CA LEU A 10 1.93 18.09 -1.91
C LEU A 10 2.30 19.00 -0.74
N ASN A 11 3.58 19.06 -0.40
CA ASN A 11 4.05 19.95 0.65
C ASN A 11 3.85 21.42 0.25
N ALA A 12 4.08 21.75 -1.01
CA ALA A 12 3.84 23.11 -1.51
C ALA A 12 2.35 23.48 -1.52
N ALA A 13 1.46 22.48 -1.66
CA ALA A 13 0.02 22.67 -1.69
C ALA A 13 -0.66 22.40 -0.34
N ARG A 14 0.10 22.31 0.75
CA ARG A 14 -0.41 21.90 2.07
C ARG A 14 -1.57 22.77 2.57
N ASP A 15 -1.59 24.05 2.25
CA ASP A 15 -2.68 24.93 2.68
C ASP A 15 -4.02 24.53 2.07
N ILE A 16 -3.99 24.07 0.82
CA ILE A 16 -5.17 23.56 0.15
C ILE A 16 -5.58 22.19 0.71
N ILE A 17 -4.59 21.32 0.93
CA ILE A 17 -4.81 19.95 1.41
C ILE A 17 -5.30 19.92 2.86
N ALA A 18 -4.92 20.91 3.66
CA ALA A 18 -5.28 20.97 5.07
C ALA A 18 -6.79 21.01 5.32
N GLY A 19 -7.60 21.35 4.30
CA GLY A 19 -9.05 21.29 4.40
C GLY A 19 -9.65 19.89 4.30
N TYR A 20 -8.82 18.86 4.06
CA TYR A 20 -9.25 17.48 3.91
C TYR A 20 -8.70 16.60 5.02
N ASP A 21 -9.50 15.66 5.47
CA ASP A 21 -9.05 14.68 6.48
C ASP A 21 -8.16 13.61 5.88
N PHE A 22 -8.45 13.21 4.64
CA PHE A 22 -7.71 12.15 3.95
C PHE A 22 -7.40 12.54 2.52
N LEU A 23 -6.25 12.10 2.05
CA LEU A 23 -5.83 12.20 0.65
C LEU A 23 -5.46 10.79 0.19
N PHE A 24 -6.19 10.28 -0.80
CA PHE A 24 -5.95 8.97 -1.36
C PHE A 24 -5.19 9.07 -2.67
N LEU A 25 -4.15 8.27 -2.79
CA LEU A 25 -3.38 8.13 -4.03
C LEU A 25 -3.65 6.75 -4.60
N ASP A 26 -4.48 6.70 -5.64
CA ASP A 26 -4.80 5.44 -6.33
C ASP A 26 -3.67 5.10 -7.27
N CYS A 27 -3.01 3.97 -7.04
CA CYS A 27 -1.79 3.59 -7.75
C CYS A 27 -2.02 2.34 -8.59
N PRO A 28 -1.37 2.26 -9.78
CA PRO A 28 -1.41 1.03 -10.56
C PRO A 28 -0.60 -0.08 -9.87
N PRO A 29 -0.83 -1.34 -10.23
CA PRO A 29 -0.13 -2.46 -9.59
C PRO A 29 1.33 -2.61 -10.00
N SER A 30 1.91 -1.64 -10.67
CA SER A 30 3.31 -1.64 -11.06
C SER A 30 4.16 -0.87 -10.05
N LEU A 31 5.42 -1.27 -9.90
CA LEU A 31 6.35 -0.63 -8.98
C LEU A 31 7.29 0.34 -9.72
N GLY A 32 6.74 1.11 -10.66
CA GLY A 32 7.48 2.11 -11.40
C GLY A 32 7.69 3.40 -10.61
N LEU A 33 8.29 4.38 -11.27
CA LEU A 33 8.63 5.66 -10.65
C LEU A 33 7.40 6.40 -10.11
N ILE A 34 6.26 6.30 -10.77
CA ILE A 34 5.03 6.97 -10.33
C ILE A 34 4.54 6.37 -9.01
N THR A 35 4.50 5.04 -8.92
CA THR A 35 4.11 4.37 -7.67
C THR A 35 5.11 4.67 -6.56
N LEU A 36 6.40 4.71 -6.89
CA LEU A 36 7.42 5.08 -5.91
C LEU A 36 7.20 6.49 -5.38
N ASN A 37 6.87 7.43 -6.24
CA ASN A 37 6.52 8.79 -5.80
C ASN A 37 5.36 8.81 -4.82
N ALA A 38 4.32 8.01 -5.07
CA ALA A 38 3.18 7.90 -4.17
C ALA A 38 3.62 7.36 -2.80
N LEU A 39 4.44 6.31 -2.78
CA LEU A 39 4.93 5.73 -1.53
C LEU A 39 5.81 6.71 -0.74
N VAL A 40 6.63 7.48 -1.43
CA VAL A 40 7.49 8.49 -0.79
C VAL A 40 6.65 9.61 -0.18
N ALA A 41 5.55 9.97 -0.81
CA ALA A 41 4.68 11.05 -0.35
C ALA A 41 3.68 10.62 0.72
N ALA A 42 3.38 9.34 0.82
CA ALA A 42 2.31 8.83 1.68
C ALA A 42 2.74 8.68 3.13
N ASP A 43 1.77 8.72 4.03
CA ASP A 43 1.97 8.37 5.43
C ASP A 43 1.69 6.89 5.67
N GLY A 44 0.81 6.31 4.89
CA GLY A 44 0.43 4.92 5.04
C GLY A 44 0.00 4.28 3.73
N VAL A 45 0.00 2.97 3.73
CA VAL A 45 -0.41 2.16 2.59
C VAL A 45 -1.56 1.26 3.02
N LEU A 46 -2.60 1.27 2.22
CA LEU A 46 -3.70 0.32 2.33
C LEU A 46 -3.66 -0.55 1.08
N VAL A 47 -3.59 -1.86 1.27
CA VAL A 47 -3.42 -2.79 0.17
C VAL A 47 -4.72 -3.56 -0.07
N PRO A 48 -5.44 -3.27 -1.16
CA PRO A 48 -6.53 -4.17 -1.59
C PRO A 48 -5.93 -5.41 -2.24
N LEU A 49 -6.38 -6.56 -1.79
CA LEU A 49 -5.82 -7.84 -2.21
C LEU A 49 -6.94 -8.81 -2.51
N GLN A 50 -6.95 -9.39 -3.71
CA GLN A 50 -7.90 -10.43 -4.04
C GLN A 50 -7.58 -11.69 -3.27
N ALA A 51 -8.63 -12.34 -2.73
CA ALA A 51 -8.51 -13.59 -1.99
C ALA A 51 -8.32 -14.75 -2.97
N GLU A 52 -7.13 -14.88 -3.53
CA GLU A 52 -6.80 -15.88 -4.52
C GLU A 52 -5.50 -16.62 -4.14
N PHE A 53 -5.17 -17.65 -4.93
CA PHE A 53 -4.13 -18.62 -4.58
C PHE A 53 -2.76 -17.97 -4.30
N PHE A 54 -2.38 -16.93 -5.05
CA PHE A 54 -1.07 -16.31 -4.91
C PHE A 54 -1.08 -15.04 -4.05
N ALA A 55 -2.10 -14.87 -3.21
CA ALA A 55 -2.25 -13.66 -2.40
C ALA A 55 -1.06 -13.43 -1.45
N LEU A 56 -0.57 -14.48 -0.78
CA LEU A 56 0.56 -14.35 0.13
C LEU A 56 1.84 -13.91 -0.56
N GLU A 57 2.07 -14.39 -1.78
CA GLU A 57 3.24 -13.99 -2.54
C GLU A 57 3.21 -12.50 -2.86
N GLY A 58 2.05 -11.99 -3.30
CA GLY A 58 1.86 -10.57 -3.55
C GLY A 58 2.05 -9.72 -2.30
N VAL A 59 1.52 -10.18 -1.16
CA VAL A 59 1.68 -9.50 0.12
C VAL A 59 3.15 -9.45 0.53
N SER A 60 3.89 -10.54 0.35
CA SER A 60 5.32 -10.56 0.67
C SER A 60 6.10 -9.55 -0.15
N GLN A 61 5.81 -9.43 -1.44
CA GLN A 61 6.48 -8.48 -2.31
C GLN A 61 6.18 -7.03 -1.89
N ILE A 62 4.92 -6.74 -1.59
CA ILE A 62 4.49 -5.40 -1.18
C ILE A 62 5.16 -5.03 0.15
N THR A 63 5.20 -5.94 1.10
CA THR A 63 5.82 -5.72 2.39
C THR A 63 7.30 -5.40 2.24
N ARG A 64 8.01 -6.14 1.38
CA ARG A 64 9.43 -5.87 1.11
C ARG A 64 9.63 -4.49 0.47
N THR A 65 8.76 -4.12 -0.45
CA THR A 65 8.83 -2.80 -1.09
C THR A 65 8.62 -1.68 -0.09
N ILE A 66 7.62 -1.81 0.78
CA ILE A 66 7.33 -0.82 1.83
C ILE A 66 8.52 -0.70 2.78
N ASP A 67 9.10 -1.81 3.19
CA ASP A 67 10.28 -1.79 4.07
C ASP A 67 11.46 -1.09 3.41
N ARG A 68 11.68 -1.33 2.13
CA ARG A 68 12.77 -0.68 1.40
C ARG A 68 12.55 0.83 1.32
N VAL A 69 11.34 1.27 0.98
CA VAL A 69 11.03 2.70 0.93
C VAL A 69 11.17 3.34 2.31
N ARG A 70 10.72 2.66 3.35
CA ARG A 70 10.83 3.16 4.72
C ARG A 70 12.29 3.37 5.13
N ARG A 71 13.16 2.47 4.76
CA ARG A 71 14.58 2.56 5.12
C ARG A 71 15.35 3.61 4.35
N THR A 72 14.96 3.88 3.11
CA THR A 72 15.77 4.69 2.20
C THR A 72 15.19 6.07 1.91
N LEU A 73 13.85 6.20 1.83
CA LEU A 73 13.22 7.39 1.29
C LEU A 73 12.16 8.01 2.19
N ASN A 74 11.41 7.21 2.95
CA ASN A 74 10.29 7.71 3.75
C ASN A 74 10.15 6.92 5.04
N PRO A 75 10.82 7.36 6.12
CA PRO A 75 10.78 6.63 7.41
C PRO A 75 9.40 6.57 8.05
N ARG A 76 8.47 7.44 7.65
CA ARG A 76 7.12 7.50 8.23
C ARG A 76 6.16 6.48 7.62
N LEU A 77 6.54 5.89 6.48
CA LEU A 77 5.63 5.02 5.76
C LEU A 77 5.28 3.77 6.58
N MET A 78 3.99 3.50 6.70
CA MET A 78 3.48 2.35 7.44
C MET A 78 2.47 1.59 6.61
N LEU A 79 2.48 0.27 6.75
CA LEU A 79 1.39 -0.56 6.22
C LEU A 79 0.22 -0.47 7.20
N HIS A 80 -0.85 0.21 6.81
CA HIS A 80 -2.03 0.35 7.66
C HIS A 80 -2.90 -0.89 7.68
N GLY A 81 -2.94 -1.60 6.58
CA GLY A 81 -3.75 -2.81 6.53
C GLY A 81 -3.88 -3.37 5.14
N ILE A 82 -4.52 -4.53 5.10
CA ILE A 82 -4.85 -5.24 3.87
C ILE A 82 -6.35 -5.44 3.86
N VAL A 83 -6.98 -5.05 2.75
CA VAL A 83 -8.40 -5.28 2.53
C VAL A 83 -8.53 -6.45 1.56
N LEU A 84 -9.04 -7.55 2.05
CA LEU A 84 -9.31 -8.70 1.20
C LEU A 84 -10.56 -8.42 0.38
N THR A 85 -10.40 -8.40 -0.93
CA THR A 85 -11.48 -8.14 -1.86
C THR A 85 -11.91 -9.43 -2.55
N MET A 86 -13.10 -9.40 -3.14
CA MET A 86 -13.63 -10.54 -3.90
C MET A 86 -13.67 -11.83 -3.07
N MET A 87 -13.93 -11.69 -1.78
CA MET A 87 -14.13 -12.84 -0.88
C MET A 87 -15.45 -13.53 -1.20
N ASP A 88 -15.40 -14.85 -1.33
CA ASP A 88 -16.59 -15.68 -1.43
C ASP A 88 -16.58 -16.65 -0.26
N LYS A 89 -17.50 -16.46 0.68
CA LYS A 89 -17.60 -17.29 1.88
C LYS A 89 -17.97 -18.73 1.57
N ARG A 90 -18.51 -18.98 0.38
CA ARG A 90 -18.82 -20.34 -0.08
C ARG A 90 -17.63 -21.05 -0.70
N ASN A 91 -16.52 -20.32 -0.89
CA ASN A 91 -15.30 -20.83 -1.51
C ASN A 91 -14.26 -21.12 -0.43
N ASN A 92 -13.90 -22.39 -0.29
CA ASN A 92 -12.90 -22.81 0.68
C ASN A 92 -11.53 -22.17 0.44
N LEU A 93 -11.19 -21.90 -0.82
CA LEU A 93 -9.93 -21.24 -1.15
C LEU A 93 -9.86 -19.84 -0.57
N SER A 94 -10.95 -19.05 -0.68
CA SER A 94 -11.00 -17.72 -0.10
C SER A 94 -10.80 -17.74 1.42
N GLU A 95 -11.40 -18.69 2.10
CA GLU A 95 -11.24 -18.85 3.54
C GLU A 95 -9.79 -19.19 3.92
N LEU A 96 -9.17 -20.11 3.18
CA LEU A 96 -7.78 -20.47 3.41
C LEU A 96 -6.84 -19.29 3.20
N VAL A 97 -7.05 -18.54 2.12
CA VAL A 97 -6.24 -17.36 1.82
C VAL A 97 -6.39 -16.32 2.92
N ALA A 98 -7.62 -16.05 3.36
CA ALA A 98 -7.86 -15.09 4.44
C ALA A 98 -7.16 -15.51 5.73
N SER A 99 -7.23 -16.79 6.09
CA SER A 99 -6.56 -17.34 7.26
C SER A 99 -5.04 -17.17 7.16
N ASP A 100 -4.46 -17.50 6.00
CA ASP A 100 -3.02 -17.38 5.79
C ASP A 100 -2.55 -15.94 5.86
N VAL A 101 -3.30 -15.00 5.28
CA VAL A 101 -2.96 -13.58 5.33
C VAL A 101 -3.00 -13.07 6.77
N ARG A 102 -4.03 -13.43 7.53
CA ARG A 102 -4.13 -13.05 8.94
C ARG A 102 -2.96 -13.58 9.75
N ALA A 103 -2.55 -14.81 9.50
CA ALA A 103 -1.41 -15.42 10.19
C ALA A 103 -0.10 -14.70 9.86
N PHE A 104 0.06 -14.27 8.61
CA PHE A 104 1.26 -13.57 8.17
C PHE A 104 1.45 -12.23 8.91
N PHE A 105 0.37 -11.56 9.29
CA PHE A 105 0.40 -10.24 9.90
C PHE A 105 0.14 -10.23 11.40
N LYS A 106 0.37 -11.31 12.06
CA LYS A 106 0.25 -11.32 13.51
C LYS A 106 1.13 -10.31 14.22
#